data_d312aee01ecd28fbaf0af04df332f1b6
#
_entry.id   d312aee01ecd28fbaf0af04df332f1b6
#
_cell.length_a   1.000
_cell.length_b   1.000
_cell.length_c   1.000
_cell.angle_alpha   90.00
_cell.angle_beta   90.00
_cell.angle_gamma   90.00
#
_symmetry.space_group_name_H-M   'P 1'
#
loop_
_entity.id
_entity.type
_entity.pdbx_description
1 polymer ?
#
loop_
_entity_poly.entity_id
_entity_poly.type
_entity_poly.pdbx_seq_one_letter_code
_entity_poly.pdbx_strand_id
1 'polypeptide(L)'
;AEAANEAKTEFLQRMSHDIRTPINGICGMIDVAEHYADDMEKQTECRAKIKETSHLLLELINEVLDMSKLESDEVVLEEIPFNLSNISKEIFVVIEQIAAEENIRIVWEKEEITHWNLIGSPGYVKRIMMNILSNAVKYNKENGYIYISYQEFTSEQEGRVTIEFICRDTGIGMTKDFQKRLFEPFAQEHAGSRTKFSGTGLGMPITKKLIEKMGGTITFESKKGEGTTFVIRIPFKIDQDADQREEQEAISEKSIKDLKILLVEDNELNMEIAEFVIQNEGASVTKAWNGQEAVEIFKKSRPDEFDVILMDIMMPIKNGYEAAKMIRALDRDDAKTVPIIAMTANAFTEDRLKSKESGMNEHIAKPIDAKLLVKVISEFVENKEEDS
;
A
#
# COMPACT_ATOMS: atom_id res chain seq x y z
N ALA A 1 11.92 10.44 31.49
CA ALA A 1 11.31 11.55 30.71
C ALA A 1 12.33 12.24 29.81
N GLU A 2 13.51 12.61 30.29
CA GLU A 2 14.57 13.29 29.49
C GLU A 2 15.06 12.42 28.34
N ALA A 3 15.46 11.19 28.57
CA ALA A 3 15.94 10.26 27.52
C ALA A 3 14.91 10.01 26.41
N ALA A 4 13.61 9.95 26.74
CA ALA A 4 12.53 9.83 25.77
C ALA A 4 12.36 11.11 24.92
N ASN A 5 12.56 12.28 25.51
CA ASN A 5 12.47 13.55 24.82
C ASN A 5 13.69 13.82 23.91
N GLU A 6 14.87 13.40 24.35
CA GLU A 6 16.09 13.44 23.54
C GLU A 6 15.97 12.53 22.31
N ALA A 7 15.50 11.30 22.49
CA ALA A 7 15.26 10.36 21.38
C ALA A 7 14.22 10.90 20.38
N LYS A 8 13.16 11.55 20.86
CA LYS A 8 12.16 12.19 20.00
C LYS A 8 12.71 13.38 19.23
N THR A 9 13.58 14.17 19.85
CA THR A 9 14.21 15.32 19.19
C THR A 9 15.20 14.86 18.11
N GLU A 10 16.02 13.85 18.41
CA GLU A 10 16.94 13.24 17.44
C GLU A 10 16.16 12.62 16.26
N PHE A 11 15.01 11.99 16.54
CA PHE A 11 14.10 11.49 15.52
C PHE A 11 13.66 12.57 14.54
N LEU A 12 13.12 13.69 15.05
CA LEU A 12 12.62 14.79 14.21
C LEU A 12 13.74 15.43 13.37
N GLN A 13 14.94 15.54 13.93
CA GLN A 13 16.10 16.07 13.20
C GLN A 13 16.53 15.15 12.05
N ARG A 14 16.61 13.83 12.29
CA ARG A 14 16.96 12.85 11.25
C ARG A 14 15.88 12.82 10.17
N MET A 15 14.60 12.79 10.54
CA MET A 15 13.49 12.83 9.59
C MET A 15 13.52 14.07 8.70
N SER A 16 13.79 15.25 9.30
CA SER A 16 13.92 16.49 8.52
C SER A 16 15.07 16.42 7.50
N HIS A 17 16.18 15.79 7.86
CA HIS A 17 17.30 15.58 6.95
C HIS A 17 16.93 14.60 5.82
N ASP A 18 16.34 13.45 6.16
CA ASP A 18 16.06 12.37 5.22
C ASP A 18 14.93 12.73 4.25
N ILE A 19 13.98 13.59 4.65
CA ILE A 19 12.97 14.19 3.78
C ILE A 19 13.58 15.28 2.87
N ARG A 20 14.50 16.10 3.40
CA ARG A 20 15.11 17.19 2.63
C ARG A 20 16.01 16.69 1.49
N THR A 21 16.70 15.57 1.69
CA THR A 21 17.61 15.00 0.70
C THR A 21 16.90 14.63 -0.62
N PRO A 22 15.83 13.83 -0.62
CA PRO A 22 15.09 13.53 -1.85
C PRO A 22 14.42 14.77 -2.45
N ILE A 23 13.87 15.68 -1.64
CA ILE A 23 13.32 16.95 -2.15
C ILE A 23 14.36 17.73 -2.93
N ASN A 24 15.55 17.93 -2.36
CA ASN A 24 16.65 18.61 -3.05
C ASN A 24 17.11 17.86 -4.30
N GLY A 25 17.05 16.51 -4.29
CA GLY A 25 17.33 15.68 -5.44
C GLY A 25 16.33 15.92 -6.59
N ILE A 26 15.03 15.96 -6.26
CA ILE A 26 13.95 16.26 -7.23
C ILE A 26 14.16 17.67 -7.82
N CYS A 27 14.33 18.70 -6.97
CA CYS A 27 14.55 20.06 -7.42
C CYS A 27 15.79 20.15 -8.32
N GLY A 28 16.91 19.56 -7.91
CA GLY A 28 18.13 19.55 -8.72
C GLY A 28 17.98 18.82 -10.07
N MET A 29 17.16 17.76 -10.15
CA MET A 29 16.88 17.09 -11.42
C MET A 29 15.96 17.95 -12.32
N ILE A 30 15.07 18.75 -11.75
CA ILE A 30 14.27 19.73 -12.51
C ILE A 30 15.18 20.81 -13.10
N ASP A 31 16.09 21.40 -12.31
CA ASP A 31 17.05 22.39 -12.79
C ASP A 31 17.92 21.81 -13.93
N VAL A 32 18.37 20.56 -13.81
CA VAL A 32 19.11 19.86 -14.87
C VAL A 32 18.24 19.68 -16.11
N ALA A 33 16.99 19.28 -15.95
CA ALA A 33 16.06 19.10 -17.07
C ALA A 33 15.81 20.43 -17.80
N GLU A 34 15.64 21.52 -17.07
CA GLU A 34 15.48 22.87 -17.66
C GLU A 34 16.73 23.29 -18.45
N HIS A 35 17.92 23.00 -17.93
CA HIS A 35 19.18 23.31 -18.62
C HIS A 35 19.36 22.53 -19.91
N TYR A 36 18.88 21.29 -19.97
CA TYR A 36 18.94 20.40 -21.14
C TYR A 36 17.55 20.24 -21.81
N ALA A 37 16.81 21.35 -21.99
CA ALA A 37 15.43 21.35 -22.46
C ALA A 37 15.26 20.65 -23.84
N ASP A 38 16.24 20.79 -24.74
CA ASP A 38 16.21 20.24 -26.11
C ASP A 38 16.82 18.82 -26.21
N ASP A 39 17.37 18.27 -25.13
CA ASP A 39 17.98 16.95 -25.10
C ASP A 39 17.00 15.90 -24.56
N MET A 40 16.33 15.18 -25.46
CA MET A 40 15.32 14.18 -25.12
C MET A 40 15.86 13.01 -24.29
N GLU A 41 17.11 12.65 -24.44
CA GLU A 41 17.73 11.57 -23.65
C GLU A 41 17.93 12.03 -22.20
N LYS A 42 18.48 13.24 -22.02
CA LYS A 42 18.60 13.87 -20.69
C LYS A 42 17.27 14.15 -20.03
N GLN A 43 16.26 14.57 -20.78
CA GLN A 43 14.89 14.75 -20.28
C GLN A 43 14.31 13.44 -19.75
N THR A 44 14.55 12.33 -20.46
CA THR A 44 14.07 11.02 -20.05
C THR A 44 14.80 10.52 -18.80
N GLU A 45 16.12 10.70 -18.73
CA GLU A 45 16.92 10.38 -17.53
C GLU A 45 16.47 11.18 -16.30
N CYS A 46 16.26 12.50 -16.46
CA CYS A 46 15.81 13.36 -15.37
C CYS A 46 14.42 12.94 -14.86
N ARG A 47 13.47 12.67 -15.76
CA ARG A 47 12.13 12.20 -15.38
C ARG A 47 12.16 10.87 -14.65
N ALA A 48 12.98 9.93 -15.08
CA ALA A 48 13.16 8.65 -14.39
C ALA A 48 13.69 8.85 -12.96
N LYS A 49 14.71 9.67 -12.78
CA LYS A 49 15.29 9.99 -11.46
C LYS A 49 14.33 10.75 -10.56
N ILE A 50 13.56 11.71 -11.09
CA ILE A 50 12.54 12.42 -10.34
C ILE A 50 11.48 11.44 -9.84
N LYS A 51 11.00 10.56 -10.72
CA LYS A 51 10.00 9.54 -10.37
C LYS A 51 10.51 8.60 -9.26
N GLU A 52 11.70 8.04 -9.41
CA GLU A 52 12.36 7.18 -8.42
C GLU A 52 12.51 7.89 -7.07
N THR A 53 13.02 9.13 -7.08
CA THR A 53 13.23 9.91 -5.85
C THR A 53 11.91 10.31 -5.18
N SER A 54 10.85 10.57 -5.96
CA SER A 54 9.51 10.83 -5.44
C SER A 54 8.90 9.61 -4.78
N HIS A 55 9.06 8.42 -5.34
CA HIS A 55 8.63 7.17 -4.70
C HIS A 55 9.35 6.95 -3.37
N LEU A 56 10.67 7.14 -3.33
CA LEU A 56 11.45 7.05 -2.09
C LEU A 56 10.93 8.02 -1.02
N LEU A 57 10.60 9.26 -1.39
CA LEU A 57 10.05 10.26 -0.47
C LEU A 57 8.69 9.82 0.08
N LEU A 58 7.81 9.28 -0.76
CA LEU A 58 6.50 8.76 -0.32
C LEU A 58 6.66 7.59 0.65
N GLU A 59 7.58 6.66 0.38
CA GLU A 59 7.89 5.56 1.30
C GLU A 59 8.35 6.07 2.67
N LEU A 60 9.28 7.04 2.70
CA LEU A 60 9.75 7.68 3.93
C LEU A 60 8.62 8.31 4.74
N ILE A 61 7.74 9.08 4.07
CA ILE A 61 6.60 9.73 4.72
C ILE A 61 5.65 8.67 5.31
N ASN A 62 5.34 7.63 4.55
CA ASN A 62 4.47 6.55 4.99
C ASN A 62 5.06 5.78 6.19
N GLU A 63 6.37 5.50 6.19
CA GLU A 63 7.03 4.87 7.34
C GLU A 63 6.94 5.71 8.61
N VAL A 64 7.08 7.05 8.50
CA VAL A 64 6.94 7.97 9.64
C VAL A 64 5.53 7.99 10.17
N LEU A 65 4.52 8.10 9.29
CA LEU A 65 3.11 8.09 9.66
C LEU A 65 2.73 6.78 10.35
N ASP A 66 3.22 5.65 9.84
CA ASP A 66 2.94 4.34 10.42
C ASP A 66 3.61 4.15 11.78
N MET A 67 4.86 4.63 11.94
CA MET A 67 5.52 4.60 13.24
C MET A 67 4.75 5.43 14.26
N SER A 68 4.27 6.61 13.88
CA SER A 68 3.45 7.47 14.73
C SER A 68 2.15 6.78 15.16
N LYS A 69 1.43 6.13 14.22
CA LYS A 69 0.20 5.38 14.50
C LYS A 69 0.43 4.14 15.37
N LEU A 70 1.56 3.46 15.17
CA LEU A 70 1.95 2.32 15.99
C LEU A 70 2.34 2.73 17.42
N GLU A 71 2.87 3.95 17.61
CA GLU A 71 3.18 4.50 18.95
C GLU A 71 1.95 4.96 19.70
N SER A 72 0.95 5.51 19.02
CA SER A 72 -0.33 5.95 19.60
C SER A 72 -1.35 4.82 19.80
N ASP A 73 -0.98 3.58 19.44
CA ASP A 73 -1.87 2.40 19.44
C ASP A 73 -3.14 2.55 18.55
N GLU A 74 -3.09 3.48 17.61
CA GLU A 74 -4.19 3.79 16.67
C GLU A 74 -4.30 2.81 15.51
N VAL A 75 -3.35 1.89 15.36
CA VAL A 75 -3.40 0.87 14.29
C VAL A 75 -4.55 -0.10 14.55
N VAL A 76 -5.54 -0.06 13.69
CA VAL A 76 -6.67 -1.00 13.69
C VAL A 76 -6.39 -2.12 12.69
N LEU A 77 -6.49 -3.37 13.15
CA LEU A 77 -6.37 -4.53 12.27
C LEU A 77 -7.68 -4.73 11.50
N GLU A 78 -7.55 -4.94 10.21
CA GLU A 78 -8.67 -5.38 9.38
C GLU A 78 -8.94 -6.87 9.60
N GLU A 79 -10.19 -7.27 9.50
CA GLU A 79 -10.62 -8.66 9.42
C GLU A 79 -11.37 -8.86 8.10
N ILE A 80 -10.63 -8.81 6.99
CA ILE A 80 -11.19 -9.00 5.65
C ILE A 80 -10.66 -10.29 5.01
N PRO A 81 -11.47 -10.94 4.18
CA PRO A 81 -11.02 -12.11 3.42
C PRO A 81 -9.90 -11.76 2.45
N PHE A 82 -8.92 -12.63 2.34
CA PHE A 82 -7.85 -12.52 1.35
C PHE A 82 -7.24 -13.87 1.03
N ASN A 83 -6.65 -13.97 -0.15
CA ASN A 83 -5.89 -15.16 -0.55
C ASN A 83 -4.40 -14.90 -0.43
N LEU A 84 -3.71 -15.65 0.43
CA LEU A 84 -2.27 -15.49 0.70
C LEU A 84 -1.41 -15.80 -0.53
N SER A 85 -1.82 -16.76 -1.39
CA SER A 85 -1.11 -17.07 -2.63
C SER A 85 -1.11 -15.88 -3.59
N ASN A 86 -2.22 -15.14 -3.69
CA ASN A 86 -2.32 -13.97 -4.55
C ASN A 86 -1.39 -12.85 -4.05
N ILE A 87 -1.41 -12.56 -2.74
CA ILE A 87 -0.48 -11.59 -2.13
C ILE A 87 0.97 -11.99 -2.39
N SER A 88 1.29 -13.27 -2.20
CA SER A 88 2.64 -13.79 -2.45
C SER A 88 3.05 -13.58 -3.90
N LYS A 89 2.21 -13.96 -4.86
CA LYS A 89 2.50 -13.77 -6.30
C LYS A 89 2.76 -12.30 -6.66
N GLU A 90 1.94 -11.38 -6.17
CA GLU A 90 2.13 -9.94 -6.39
C GLU A 90 3.49 -9.45 -5.88
N ILE A 91 3.87 -9.87 -4.68
CA ILE A 91 5.14 -9.49 -4.06
C ILE A 91 6.31 -10.10 -4.86
N PHE A 92 6.19 -11.38 -5.24
CA PHE A 92 7.29 -12.07 -5.92
C PHE A 92 7.57 -11.52 -7.31
N VAL A 93 6.57 -11.06 -8.06
CA VAL A 93 6.79 -10.37 -9.34
C VAL A 93 7.73 -9.17 -9.16
N VAL A 94 7.54 -8.39 -8.11
CA VAL A 94 8.38 -7.21 -7.82
C VAL A 94 9.77 -7.63 -7.31
N ILE A 95 9.81 -8.58 -6.37
CA ILE A 95 11.06 -9.02 -5.74
C ILE A 95 11.96 -9.76 -6.73
N GLU A 96 11.42 -10.58 -7.63
CA GLU A 96 12.17 -11.26 -8.67
C GLU A 96 12.83 -10.28 -9.65
N GLN A 97 12.13 -9.21 -10.00
CA GLN A 97 12.70 -8.16 -10.84
C GLN A 97 13.90 -7.49 -10.15
N ILE A 98 13.74 -7.05 -8.89
CA ILE A 98 14.81 -6.39 -8.13
C ILE A 98 15.98 -7.36 -7.88
N ALA A 99 15.69 -8.62 -7.57
CA ALA A 99 16.70 -9.66 -7.36
C ALA A 99 17.51 -9.96 -8.64
N ALA A 100 16.84 -9.98 -9.81
CA ALA A 100 17.49 -10.17 -11.10
C ALA A 100 18.47 -9.04 -11.43
N GLU A 101 18.12 -7.79 -11.14
CA GLU A 101 19.00 -6.62 -11.34
C GLU A 101 20.30 -6.71 -10.50
N GLU A 102 20.22 -7.33 -9.31
CA GLU A 102 21.37 -7.55 -8.41
C GLU A 102 22.01 -8.96 -8.58
N ASN A 103 21.62 -9.76 -9.59
CA ASN A 103 22.06 -11.13 -9.85
C ASN A 103 21.83 -12.08 -8.67
N ILE A 104 20.74 -11.91 -7.93
CA ILE A 104 20.34 -12.75 -6.80
C ILE A 104 19.31 -13.78 -7.27
N ARG A 105 19.42 -15.02 -6.80
CA ARG A 105 18.50 -16.11 -7.14
C ARG A 105 17.53 -16.38 -6.00
N ILE A 106 16.25 -16.44 -6.33
CA ILE A 106 15.20 -16.84 -5.41
C ILE A 106 14.93 -18.34 -5.57
N VAL A 107 14.86 -19.06 -4.46
CA VAL A 107 14.65 -20.50 -4.39
C VAL A 107 13.50 -20.81 -3.44
N TRP A 108 12.48 -21.44 -3.96
CA TRP A 108 11.39 -21.99 -3.17
C TRP A 108 11.81 -23.33 -2.57
N GLU A 109 11.88 -23.43 -1.23
CA GLU A 109 12.29 -24.67 -0.54
C GLU A 109 11.10 -25.52 -0.18
N LYS A 110 10.04 -24.93 0.38
CA LYS A 110 8.91 -25.67 0.92
C LYS A 110 7.65 -24.83 0.90
N GLU A 111 6.56 -25.45 0.49
CA GLU A 111 5.23 -24.82 0.48
C GLU A 111 4.22 -25.85 1.02
N GLU A 112 4.02 -25.82 2.35
CA GLU A 112 3.10 -26.72 3.05
C GLU A 112 1.95 -25.88 3.63
N ILE A 113 1.09 -25.39 2.77
CA ILE A 113 -0.13 -24.62 3.09
C ILE A 113 -1.35 -25.36 2.57
N THR A 114 -2.31 -25.58 3.44
CA THR A 114 -3.62 -26.16 3.10
C THR A 114 -4.66 -25.07 2.91
N HIS A 115 -4.64 -24.02 3.75
CA HIS A 115 -5.62 -22.95 3.74
C HIS A 115 -5.00 -21.65 3.22
N TRP A 116 -5.21 -21.38 1.94
CA TRP A 116 -4.76 -20.14 1.30
C TRP A 116 -5.71 -18.96 1.52
N ASN A 117 -7.01 -19.26 1.68
CA ASN A 117 -8.06 -18.26 1.90
C ASN A 117 -8.19 -17.99 3.40
N LEU A 118 -7.81 -16.79 3.80
CA LEU A 118 -7.68 -16.37 5.19
C LEU A 118 -8.45 -15.09 5.44
N ILE A 119 -8.71 -14.80 6.72
CA ILE A 119 -9.30 -13.52 7.17
C ILE A 119 -8.26 -12.80 8.03
N GLY A 120 -7.97 -11.55 7.70
CA GLY A 120 -6.99 -10.72 8.39
C GLY A 120 -6.77 -9.37 7.71
N SER A 121 -5.57 -8.83 7.86
CA SER A 121 -5.16 -7.53 7.31
C SER A 121 -4.16 -7.71 6.15
N PRO A 122 -4.63 -7.90 4.91
CA PRO A 122 -3.78 -8.21 3.76
C PRO A 122 -2.73 -7.13 3.48
N GLY A 123 -3.06 -5.84 3.68
CA GLY A 123 -2.13 -4.74 3.53
C GLY A 123 -0.92 -4.85 4.47
N TYR A 124 -1.13 -5.26 5.72
CA TYR A 124 -0.02 -5.46 6.66
C TYR A 124 0.77 -6.73 6.35
N VAL A 125 0.12 -7.82 5.92
CA VAL A 125 0.81 -9.03 5.45
C VAL A 125 1.74 -8.69 4.29
N LYS A 126 1.24 -8.00 3.27
CA LYS A 126 2.03 -7.55 2.12
C LYS A 126 3.21 -6.69 2.55
N ARG A 127 3.01 -5.76 3.46
CA ARG A 127 4.05 -4.87 3.97
C ARG A 127 5.14 -5.62 4.74
N ILE A 128 4.76 -6.55 5.64
CA ILE A 128 5.69 -7.39 6.38
C ILE A 128 6.58 -8.19 5.41
N MET A 129 5.97 -8.87 4.44
CA MET A 129 6.68 -9.68 3.46
C MET A 129 7.61 -8.84 2.58
N MET A 130 7.11 -7.70 2.05
CA MET A 130 7.93 -6.79 1.23
C MET A 130 9.17 -6.30 1.99
N ASN A 131 9.02 -5.90 3.25
CA ASN A 131 10.15 -5.42 4.03
C ASN A 131 11.21 -6.50 4.27
N ILE A 132 10.79 -7.73 4.58
CA ILE A 132 11.72 -8.85 4.79
C ILE A 132 12.43 -9.22 3.48
N LEU A 133 11.69 -9.36 2.39
CA LEU A 133 12.24 -9.78 1.10
C LEU A 133 13.11 -8.70 0.45
N SER A 134 12.70 -7.44 0.51
CA SER A 134 13.52 -6.33 0.01
C SER A 134 14.83 -6.20 0.80
N ASN A 135 14.80 -6.42 2.12
CA ASN A 135 16.02 -6.46 2.93
C ASN A 135 16.92 -7.67 2.54
N ALA A 136 16.32 -8.84 2.27
CA ALA A 136 17.07 -10.01 1.83
C ALA A 136 17.76 -9.80 0.47
N VAL A 137 17.16 -9.02 -0.44
CA VAL A 137 17.82 -8.59 -1.69
C VAL A 137 18.88 -7.55 -1.39
N LYS A 138 18.52 -6.47 -0.71
CA LYS A 138 19.36 -5.30 -0.44
C LYS A 138 20.66 -5.64 0.27
N TYR A 139 20.62 -6.53 1.24
CA TYR A 139 21.78 -6.91 2.06
C TYR A 139 22.41 -8.25 1.62
N ASN A 140 22.07 -8.72 0.42
CA ASN A 140 22.67 -9.92 -0.14
C ASN A 140 24.06 -9.65 -0.72
N LYS A 141 24.71 -10.72 -1.12
CA LYS A 141 25.95 -10.70 -1.90
C LYS A 141 25.60 -10.82 -3.39
N GLU A 142 26.46 -10.32 -4.23
CA GLU A 142 26.38 -10.57 -5.67
C GLU A 142 26.39 -12.07 -5.94
N ASN A 143 25.50 -12.54 -6.82
CA ASN A 143 25.24 -13.95 -7.10
C ASN A 143 24.78 -14.77 -5.88
N GLY A 144 24.16 -14.11 -4.89
CA GLY A 144 23.62 -14.75 -3.69
C GLY A 144 22.28 -15.44 -3.94
N TYR A 145 21.76 -16.01 -2.86
CA TYR A 145 20.49 -16.74 -2.86
C TYR A 145 19.55 -16.18 -1.81
N ILE A 146 18.25 -16.27 -2.08
CA ILE A 146 17.18 -16.08 -1.11
C ILE A 146 16.32 -17.34 -1.16
N TYR A 147 16.20 -18.02 -0.02
CA TYR A 147 15.38 -19.20 0.14
C TYR A 147 14.11 -18.85 0.87
N ILE A 148 12.98 -19.33 0.38
CA ILE A 148 11.66 -18.99 0.87
C ILE A 148 10.90 -20.28 1.15
N SER A 149 10.24 -20.32 2.28
CA SER A 149 9.31 -21.40 2.60
C SER A 149 8.10 -20.88 3.36
N TYR A 150 6.98 -21.58 3.17
CA TYR A 150 5.75 -21.43 3.92
C TYR A 150 5.39 -22.75 4.58
N GLN A 151 4.93 -22.66 5.82
CA GLN A 151 4.40 -23.79 6.55
C GLN A 151 3.16 -23.39 7.34
N GLU A 152 2.15 -24.26 7.34
CA GLU A 152 0.95 -24.10 8.13
C GLU A 152 1.01 -24.98 9.37
N PHE A 153 0.63 -24.40 10.50
CA PHE A 153 0.44 -25.11 11.76
C PHE A 153 -1.02 -24.99 12.20
N THR A 154 -1.57 -26.11 12.63
CA THR A 154 -2.90 -26.12 13.24
C THR A 154 -2.89 -25.34 14.56
N SER A 155 -3.93 -24.51 14.74
CA SER A 155 -4.16 -23.80 16.00
C SER A 155 -4.98 -24.67 16.95
N GLU A 156 -4.82 -24.48 18.27
CA GLU A 156 -5.71 -25.07 19.27
C GLU A 156 -7.14 -24.52 19.18
N GLN A 157 -7.33 -23.37 18.55
CA GLN A 157 -8.63 -22.77 18.30
C GLN A 157 -9.19 -23.24 16.96
N GLU A 158 -10.40 -23.79 16.99
CA GLU A 158 -11.11 -24.23 15.78
C GLU A 158 -11.30 -23.08 14.78
N GLY A 159 -11.09 -23.36 13.49
CA GLY A 159 -11.20 -22.34 12.44
C GLY A 159 -10.03 -21.36 12.33
N ARG A 160 -8.90 -21.65 13.01
CA ARG A 160 -7.68 -20.85 12.93
C ARG A 160 -6.47 -21.69 12.54
N VAL A 161 -5.53 -21.05 11.86
CA VAL A 161 -4.22 -21.60 11.52
C VAL A 161 -3.13 -20.60 11.84
N THR A 162 -1.91 -21.08 12.04
CA THR A 162 -0.72 -20.22 12.12
C THR A 162 0.11 -20.43 10.86
N ILE A 163 0.32 -19.38 10.11
CA ILE A 163 1.19 -19.40 8.93
C ILE A 163 2.59 -18.99 9.37
N GLU A 164 3.55 -19.84 9.06
CA GLU A 164 4.98 -19.55 9.20
C GLU A 164 5.55 -19.19 7.83
N PHE A 165 6.17 -18.05 7.75
CA PHE A 165 6.95 -17.57 6.61
C PHE A 165 8.42 -17.53 6.99
N ILE A 166 9.27 -18.22 6.24
CA ILE A 166 10.71 -18.24 6.42
C ILE A 166 11.38 -17.61 5.21
N CYS A 167 12.25 -16.64 5.48
CA CYS A 167 13.11 -16.03 4.47
C CYS A 167 14.56 -16.16 4.93
N ARG A 168 15.39 -16.90 4.16
CA ARG A 168 16.81 -17.09 4.42
C ARG A 168 17.61 -16.51 3.27
N ASP A 169 18.47 -15.56 3.55
CA ASP A 169 19.43 -15.00 2.59
C ASP A 169 20.86 -15.51 2.84
N THR A 170 21.68 -15.43 1.80
CA THR A 170 23.13 -15.71 1.87
C THR A 170 23.98 -14.44 1.96
N GLY A 171 23.40 -13.36 2.41
CA GLY A 171 23.95 -12.03 2.39
C GLY A 171 25.10 -11.77 3.35
N ILE A 172 25.29 -10.48 3.67
CA ILE A 172 26.39 -10.04 4.53
C ILE A 172 26.21 -10.40 6.00
N GLY A 173 24.99 -10.81 6.42
CA GLY A 173 24.66 -11.06 7.80
C GLY A 173 24.90 -9.87 8.73
N MET A 174 24.64 -10.04 10.02
CA MET A 174 24.68 -8.97 11.03
C MET A 174 25.69 -9.25 12.13
N THR A 175 26.35 -8.20 12.66
CA THR A 175 27.18 -8.31 13.87
C THR A 175 26.31 -8.55 15.11
N LYS A 176 26.89 -9.18 16.13
CA LYS A 176 26.17 -9.45 17.39
C LYS A 176 25.65 -8.20 18.09
N ASP A 177 26.35 -7.07 17.93
CA ASP A 177 25.93 -5.80 18.54
C ASP A 177 24.76 -5.18 17.78
N PHE A 178 24.74 -5.27 16.46
CA PHE A 178 23.60 -4.81 15.67
C PHE A 178 22.36 -5.70 15.87
N GLN A 179 22.52 -7.02 15.99
CA GLN A 179 21.44 -7.94 16.28
C GLN A 179 20.61 -7.58 17.52
N LYS A 180 21.27 -7.04 18.57
CA LYS A 180 20.59 -6.57 19.79
C LYS A 180 19.69 -5.37 19.55
N ARG A 181 20.00 -4.57 18.52
CA ARG A 181 19.35 -3.31 18.18
C ARG A 181 18.51 -3.37 16.91
N LEU A 182 18.42 -4.51 16.24
CA LEU A 182 17.75 -4.67 14.94
C LEU A 182 16.33 -4.11 14.92
N PHE A 183 15.60 -4.23 16.01
CA PHE A 183 14.23 -3.76 16.15
C PHE A 183 14.11 -2.41 16.86
N GLU A 184 15.22 -1.74 17.17
CA GLU A 184 15.19 -0.37 17.67
C GLU A 184 14.98 0.59 16.50
N PRO A 185 14.13 1.62 16.64
CA PRO A 185 13.95 2.63 15.61
C PRO A 185 15.30 3.25 15.20
N PHE A 186 15.49 3.45 13.88
CA PHE A 186 16.69 4.05 13.27
C PHE A 186 18.00 3.26 13.45
N ALA A 187 17.94 2.03 13.92
CA ALA A 187 19.11 1.19 14.00
C ALA A 187 19.63 0.83 12.59
N GLN A 188 20.89 1.16 12.33
CA GLN A 188 21.61 0.80 11.10
C GLN A 188 22.99 0.29 11.48
N GLU A 189 23.48 -0.76 10.81
CA GLU A 189 24.80 -1.33 11.09
C GLU A 189 25.96 -0.44 10.57
N HIS A 190 25.69 0.34 9.52
CA HIS A 190 26.67 1.22 8.89
C HIS A 190 26.08 2.63 8.70
N ALA A 191 26.31 3.50 9.67
CA ALA A 191 25.93 4.93 9.62
C ALA A 191 26.98 5.77 8.87
N GLY A 192 27.48 5.32 7.73
CA GLY A 192 28.48 6.04 6.93
C GLY A 192 27.92 6.54 5.62
N SER A 193 28.16 7.82 5.30
CA SER A 193 27.60 8.60 4.18
C SER A 193 27.91 8.14 2.75
N ARG A 194 28.34 6.88 2.53
CA ARG A 194 28.68 6.30 1.22
C ARG A 194 28.37 4.80 1.09
N THR A 195 27.42 4.26 1.83
CA THR A 195 27.05 2.85 1.61
C THR A 195 25.99 2.76 0.53
N LYS A 196 26.14 1.78 -0.37
CA LYS A 196 25.16 1.36 -1.41
C LYS A 196 23.75 1.07 -0.82
N PHE A 197 23.63 1.07 0.50
CA PHE A 197 22.47 0.63 1.28
C PHE A 197 21.88 1.77 2.11
N SER A 198 21.18 2.71 1.47
CA SER A 198 20.38 3.73 2.16
C SER A 198 19.07 3.14 2.67
N GLY A 199 18.66 3.48 3.89
CA GLY A 199 17.37 3.08 4.47
C GLY A 199 17.11 3.88 5.73
N THR A 200 15.87 4.00 6.17
CA THR A 200 15.43 4.78 7.34
C THR A 200 15.78 4.13 8.67
N GLY A 201 15.92 2.79 8.68
CA GLY A 201 16.00 2.01 9.91
C GLY A 201 14.65 1.88 10.63
N LEU A 202 13.53 2.23 9.99
CA LEU A 202 12.18 2.08 10.54
C LEU A 202 11.49 0.77 10.11
N GLY A 203 11.86 0.20 8.98
CA GLY A 203 11.20 -0.97 8.43
C GLY A 203 11.12 -2.15 9.41
N MET A 204 12.24 -2.55 10.03
CA MET A 204 12.26 -3.69 10.96
C MET A 204 11.49 -3.45 12.27
N PRO A 205 11.62 -2.29 12.96
CA PRO A 205 10.75 -1.93 14.08
C PRO A 205 9.26 -1.95 13.76
N ILE A 206 8.86 -1.39 12.61
CA ILE A 206 7.47 -1.39 12.14
C ILE A 206 7.00 -2.83 11.90
N THR A 207 7.78 -3.64 11.18
CA THR A 207 7.46 -5.04 10.90
C THR A 207 7.23 -5.82 12.19
N LYS A 208 8.11 -5.69 13.18
CA LYS A 208 7.93 -6.36 14.47
C LYS A 208 6.65 -5.94 15.18
N LYS A 209 6.39 -4.65 15.28
CA LYS A 209 5.16 -4.12 15.92
C LYS A 209 3.89 -4.58 15.21
N LEU A 210 3.88 -4.61 13.87
CA LEU A 210 2.74 -5.12 13.10
C LEU A 210 2.50 -6.60 13.37
N ILE A 211 3.55 -7.43 13.35
CA ILE A 211 3.47 -8.86 13.64
C ILE A 211 2.94 -9.09 15.06
N GLU A 212 3.47 -8.38 16.06
CA GLU A 212 3.02 -8.46 17.46
C GLU A 212 1.55 -8.05 17.60
N LYS A 213 1.12 -6.99 16.90
CA LYS A 213 -0.28 -6.54 16.90
C LYS A 213 -1.22 -7.56 16.25
N MET A 214 -0.75 -8.28 15.23
CA MET A 214 -1.47 -9.40 14.61
C MET A 214 -1.44 -10.68 15.47
N GLY A 215 -0.87 -10.64 16.67
CA GLY A 215 -0.75 -11.80 17.58
C GLY A 215 0.33 -12.80 17.17
N GLY A 216 1.21 -12.40 16.25
CA GLY A 216 2.29 -13.23 15.74
C GLY A 216 3.62 -13.02 16.45
N THR A 217 4.66 -13.69 15.92
CA THR A 217 6.03 -13.61 16.41
C THR A 217 7.01 -13.51 15.25
N ILE A 218 8.11 -12.80 15.46
CA ILE A 218 9.25 -12.74 14.56
C ILE A 218 10.52 -13.13 15.31
N THR A 219 11.27 -14.06 14.74
CA THR A 219 12.61 -14.45 15.23
C THR A 219 13.59 -14.44 14.08
N PHE A 220 14.88 -14.37 14.40
CA PHE A 220 15.91 -14.43 13.38
C PHE A 220 17.19 -15.08 13.88
N GLU A 221 17.94 -15.64 12.96
CA GLU A 221 19.32 -16.08 13.13
C GLU A 221 20.19 -15.39 12.09
N SER A 222 21.34 -14.84 12.52
CA SER A 222 22.25 -14.18 11.59
C SER A 222 23.70 -14.36 12.03
N LYS A 223 24.56 -14.52 11.03
CA LYS A 223 25.99 -14.55 11.24
C LYS A 223 26.70 -13.70 10.18
N LYS A 224 27.57 -12.81 10.63
CA LYS A 224 28.32 -11.94 9.75
C LYS A 224 29.10 -12.72 8.71
N GLY A 225 28.85 -12.40 7.43
CA GLY A 225 29.43 -13.05 6.27
C GLY A 225 28.70 -14.31 5.78
N GLU A 226 27.69 -14.84 6.50
CA GLU A 226 26.97 -16.07 6.13
C GLU A 226 25.50 -15.82 5.72
N GLY A 227 24.91 -14.69 6.14
CA GLY A 227 23.54 -14.32 5.83
C GLY A 227 22.63 -14.26 7.03
N THR A 228 21.32 -14.17 6.78
CA THR A 228 20.28 -14.06 7.82
C THR A 228 19.10 -14.97 7.48
N THR A 229 18.48 -15.54 8.51
CA THR A 229 17.21 -16.26 8.41
C THR A 229 16.20 -15.57 9.30
N PHE A 230 15.10 -15.11 8.73
CA PHE A 230 13.93 -14.62 9.47
C PHE A 230 12.85 -15.69 9.48
N VAL A 231 12.22 -15.87 10.64
CA VAL A 231 11.06 -16.75 10.84
C VAL A 231 9.93 -15.92 11.41
N ILE A 232 8.83 -15.86 10.70
CA ILE A 232 7.64 -15.07 11.05
C ILE A 232 6.47 -16.04 11.18
N ARG A 233 5.74 -15.97 12.29
CA ARG A 233 4.53 -16.75 12.55
C ARG A 233 3.38 -15.82 12.84
N ILE A 234 2.29 -15.93 12.08
CA ILE A 234 1.09 -15.09 12.25
C ILE A 234 -0.14 -16.01 12.30
N PRO A 235 -0.98 -15.89 13.33
CA PRO A 235 -2.25 -16.61 13.40
C PRO A 235 -3.31 -15.91 12.53
N PHE A 236 -4.07 -16.69 11.75
CA PHE A 236 -5.18 -16.22 10.93
C PHE A 236 -6.45 -17.04 11.19
N LYS A 237 -7.60 -16.46 10.93
CA LYS A 237 -8.85 -17.19 10.78
C LYS A 237 -8.90 -17.77 9.36
N ILE A 238 -9.42 -18.99 9.22
CA ILE A 238 -9.67 -19.60 7.90
C ILE A 238 -10.94 -18.97 7.33
N ASP A 239 -10.89 -18.57 6.07
CA ASP A 239 -12.07 -18.16 5.34
C ASP A 239 -12.83 -19.39 4.81
N GLN A 240 -13.92 -19.77 5.48
CA GLN A 240 -14.70 -20.93 5.13
C GLN A 240 -15.67 -20.67 3.96
N ASP A 241 -15.92 -19.42 3.62
CA ASP A 241 -16.87 -19.02 2.57
C ASP A 241 -16.16 -18.67 1.23
N ALA A 242 -14.87 -18.93 1.14
CA ALA A 242 -14.03 -18.55 -0.01
C ALA A 242 -14.51 -19.22 -1.32
N ASP A 243 -14.82 -20.52 -1.28
CA ASP A 243 -15.22 -21.28 -2.48
C ASP A 243 -16.49 -20.72 -3.12
N GLN A 244 -17.42 -20.20 -2.32
CA GLN A 244 -18.67 -19.59 -2.81
C GLN A 244 -18.44 -18.24 -3.49
N ARG A 245 -17.38 -17.53 -3.11
CA ARG A 245 -17.03 -16.22 -3.68
C ARG A 245 -16.22 -16.35 -4.96
N GLU A 246 -15.31 -17.32 -5.06
CA GLU A 246 -14.50 -17.56 -6.27
C GLU A 246 -15.39 -17.96 -7.47
N GLU A 247 -16.49 -18.68 -7.25
CA GLU A 247 -17.44 -19.01 -8.32
C GLU A 247 -18.18 -17.77 -8.88
N GLN A 248 -18.36 -16.73 -8.07
CA GLN A 248 -19.01 -15.48 -8.49
C GLN A 248 -18.03 -14.51 -9.21
N GLU A 249 -16.73 -14.54 -8.89
CA GLU A 249 -15.73 -13.65 -9.50
C GLU A 249 -15.24 -14.10 -10.89
N ALA A 250 -15.47 -15.36 -11.29
CA ALA A 250 -14.88 -15.95 -12.50
C ALA A 250 -15.54 -15.54 -13.84
N ILE A 251 -16.53 -14.64 -13.87
CA ILE A 251 -17.43 -14.48 -15.04
C ILE A 251 -17.23 -13.17 -15.82
N SER A 252 -16.36 -12.20 -15.47
CA SER A 252 -16.32 -10.95 -16.24
C SER A 252 -14.93 -10.45 -16.62
N GLU A 253 -14.76 -10.14 -17.91
CA GLU A 253 -13.73 -9.22 -18.40
C GLU A 253 -14.08 -7.81 -17.90
N LYS A 254 -13.45 -7.35 -16.84
CA LYS A 254 -13.76 -6.09 -16.15
C LYS A 254 -13.33 -4.91 -17.01
N SER A 255 -14.28 -4.07 -17.45
CA SER A 255 -14.06 -2.86 -18.23
C SER A 255 -14.92 -1.72 -17.71
N ILE A 256 -14.36 -0.52 -17.69
CA ILE A 256 -15.08 0.72 -17.34
C ILE A 256 -15.39 1.56 -18.58
N LYS A 257 -15.24 0.98 -19.77
CA LYS A 257 -15.49 1.67 -21.03
C LYS A 257 -16.94 2.19 -21.10
N ASP A 258 -17.07 3.40 -21.65
CA ASP A 258 -18.33 4.11 -21.83
C ASP A 258 -19.04 4.56 -20.53
N LEU A 259 -18.50 4.28 -19.34
CA LEU A 259 -19.06 4.75 -18.09
C LEU A 259 -18.93 6.27 -17.93
N LYS A 260 -19.87 6.89 -17.23
CA LYS A 260 -19.90 8.30 -16.87
C LYS A 260 -19.58 8.46 -15.40
N ILE A 261 -18.41 9.01 -15.13
CA ILE A 261 -17.87 9.12 -13.79
C ILE A 261 -17.88 10.56 -13.30
N LEU A 262 -18.48 10.81 -12.14
CA LEU A 262 -18.32 12.08 -11.43
C LEU A 262 -17.06 12.00 -10.56
N LEU A 263 -16.00 12.72 -10.98
CA LEU A 263 -14.72 12.78 -10.27
C LEU A 263 -14.66 14.03 -9.41
N VAL A 264 -14.44 13.85 -8.11
CA VAL A 264 -14.42 14.93 -7.11
C VAL A 264 -13.06 14.98 -6.43
N GLU A 265 -12.30 16.04 -6.66
CA GLU A 265 -10.92 16.22 -6.20
C GLU A 265 -10.61 17.71 -6.13
N ASP A 266 -10.00 18.20 -5.06
CA ASP A 266 -9.68 19.63 -4.91
C ASP A 266 -8.28 20.01 -5.42
N ASN A 267 -7.40 19.03 -5.57
CA ASN A 267 -6.05 19.23 -6.06
C ASN A 267 -5.99 19.05 -7.59
N GLU A 268 -5.55 20.10 -8.29
CA GLU A 268 -5.49 20.13 -9.76
C GLU A 268 -4.65 18.99 -10.34
N LEU A 269 -3.48 18.70 -9.76
CA LEU A 269 -2.60 17.62 -10.23
C LEU A 269 -3.25 16.24 -10.04
N ASN A 270 -3.87 16.00 -8.88
CA ASN A 270 -4.57 14.73 -8.63
C ASN A 270 -5.77 14.56 -9.57
N MET A 271 -6.51 15.65 -9.83
CA MET A 271 -7.62 15.69 -10.77
C MET A 271 -7.16 15.29 -12.18
N GLU A 272 -6.06 15.86 -12.65
CA GLU A 272 -5.49 15.55 -13.97
C GLU A 272 -5.03 14.09 -14.07
N ILE A 273 -4.36 13.58 -13.03
CA ILE A 273 -3.88 12.20 -12.99
C ILE A 273 -5.07 11.21 -13.01
N ALA A 274 -6.08 11.45 -12.17
CA ALA A 274 -7.26 10.59 -12.10
C ALA A 274 -8.06 10.62 -13.40
N GLU A 275 -8.27 11.83 -13.97
CA GLU A 275 -8.93 11.99 -15.27
C GLU A 275 -8.20 11.25 -16.38
N PHE A 276 -6.86 11.39 -16.46
CA PHE A 276 -6.06 10.69 -17.45
C PHE A 276 -6.20 9.16 -17.36
N VAL A 277 -6.14 8.61 -16.13
CA VAL A 277 -6.30 7.17 -15.90
C VAL A 277 -7.68 6.71 -16.36
N ILE A 278 -8.75 7.40 -15.96
CA ILE A 278 -10.14 7.03 -16.27
C ILE A 278 -10.41 7.12 -17.77
N GLN A 279 -9.97 8.20 -18.42
CA GLN A 279 -10.18 8.39 -19.85
C GLN A 279 -9.38 7.40 -20.70
N ASN A 280 -8.19 7.02 -20.26
CA ASN A 280 -7.38 6.04 -20.96
C ASN A 280 -8.02 4.63 -20.97
N GLU A 281 -8.87 4.35 -19.99
CA GLU A 281 -9.68 3.12 -19.90
C GLU A 281 -11.05 3.26 -20.59
N GLY A 282 -11.30 4.38 -21.27
CA GLY A 282 -12.46 4.61 -22.14
C GLY A 282 -13.72 5.15 -21.44
N ALA A 283 -13.64 5.53 -20.16
CA ALA A 283 -14.74 6.17 -19.45
C ALA A 283 -14.72 7.71 -19.62
N SER A 284 -15.87 8.35 -19.41
CA SER A 284 -16.02 9.81 -19.44
C SER A 284 -16.05 10.41 -18.04
N VAL A 285 -15.46 11.61 -17.87
CA VAL A 285 -15.30 12.26 -16.58
C VAL A 285 -16.05 13.60 -16.56
N THR A 286 -16.86 13.81 -15.51
CA THR A 286 -17.35 15.13 -15.10
C THR A 286 -16.62 15.52 -13.82
N LYS A 287 -16.03 16.74 -13.78
CA LYS A 287 -15.20 17.20 -12.66
C LYS A 287 -15.99 18.01 -11.65
N ALA A 288 -15.68 17.83 -10.37
CA ALA A 288 -16.09 18.71 -9.29
C ALA A 288 -14.88 18.99 -8.38
N TRP A 289 -14.70 20.23 -7.97
CA TRP A 289 -13.51 20.69 -7.24
C TRP A 289 -13.67 20.68 -5.72
N ASN A 290 -14.81 20.30 -5.21
CA ASN A 290 -15.11 20.13 -3.78
C ASN A 290 -16.44 19.42 -3.60
N GLY A 291 -16.71 18.98 -2.35
CA GLY A 291 -17.93 18.24 -2.04
C GLY A 291 -19.23 19.01 -2.28
N GLN A 292 -19.22 20.36 -2.14
CA GLN A 292 -20.41 21.17 -2.41
C GLN A 292 -20.74 21.17 -3.91
N GLU A 293 -19.75 21.36 -4.76
CA GLU A 293 -19.90 21.33 -6.21
C GLU A 293 -20.37 19.95 -6.71
N ALA A 294 -19.84 18.86 -6.13
CA ALA A 294 -20.26 17.50 -6.42
C ALA A 294 -21.77 17.30 -6.16
N VAL A 295 -22.26 17.76 -5.01
CA VAL A 295 -23.69 17.69 -4.67
C VAL A 295 -24.53 18.50 -5.64
N GLU A 296 -24.09 19.69 -6.05
CA GLU A 296 -24.81 20.55 -6.98
C GLU A 296 -24.87 19.97 -8.39
N ILE A 297 -23.73 19.41 -8.88
CA ILE A 297 -23.67 18.75 -10.18
C ILE A 297 -24.61 17.54 -10.19
N PHE A 298 -24.51 16.67 -9.17
CA PHE A 298 -25.36 15.50 -9.08
C PHE A 298 -26.84 15.88 -8.97
N LYS A 299 -27.20 16.91 -8.20
CA LYS A 299 -28.58 17.39 -8.06
C LYS A 299 -29.14 17.92 -9.38
N LYS A 300 -28.32 18.54 -10.23
CA LYS A 300 -28.73 19.11 -11.54
C LYS A 300 -28.67 18.08 -12.68
N SER A 301 -28.00 16.98 -12.48
CA SER A 301 -27.90 15.93 -13.49
C SER A 301 -29.24 15.24 -13.75
N ARG A 302 -29.35 14.56 -14.87
CA ARG A 302 -30.48 13.68 -15.16
C ARG A 302 -30.44 12.47 -14.22
N PRO A 303 -31.58 11.86 -13.89
CA PRO A 303 -31.56 10.56 -13.21
C PRO A 303 -30.69 9.57 -13.98
N ASP A 304 -29.90 8.77 -13.26
CA ASP A 304 -28.95 7.78 -13.79
C ASP A 304 -27.93 8.32 -14.79
N GLU A 305 -27.58 9.62 -14.69
CA GLU A 305 -26.55 10.23 -15.55
C GLU A 305 -25.15 9.76 -15.21
N PHE A 306 -24.87 9.46 -13.93
CA PHE A 306 -23.59 8.99 -13.47
C PHE A 306 -23.68 7.52 -13.05
N ASP A 307 -22.75 6.72 -13.55
CA ASP A 307 -22.63 5.30 -13.21
C ASP A 307 -21.90 5.11 -11.87
N VAL A 308 -20.92 6.00 -11.58
CA VAL A 308 -20.14 5.99 -10.35
C VAL A 308 -19.67 7.41 -9.96
N ILE A 309 -19.47 7.63 -8.66
CA ILE A 309 -18.87 8.85 -8.11
C ILE A 309 -17.55 8.47 -7.43
N LEU A 310 -16.44 9.05 -7.89
CA LEU A 310 -15.14 8.98 -7.22
C LEU A 310 -14.98 10.23 -6.36
N MET A 311 -14.88 10.08 -5.05
CA MET A 311 -14.97 11.17 -4.08
C MET A 311 -13.73 11.24 -3.21
N ASP A 312 -12.93 12.32 -3.35
CA ASP A 312 -11.89 12.60 -2.34
C ASP A 312 -12.52 12.88 -0.97
N ILE A 313 -11.91 12.35 0.06
CA ILE A 313 -12.37 12.56 1.44
C ILE A 313 -11.95 13.94 1.95
N MET A 314 -10.70 14.34 1.72
CA MET A 314 -10.08 15.50 2.34
C MET A 314 -10.13 16.72 1.41
N MET A 315 -11.24 17.43 1.39
CA MET A 315 -11.44 18.61 0.57
C MET A 315 -11.92 19.83 1.38
N PRO A 316 -11.60 21.06 0.92
CA PRO A 316 -12.11 22.30 1.51
C PRO A 316 -13.62 22.48 1.26
N ILE A 317 -14.23 23.42 1.97
CA ILE A 317 -15.65 23.84 1.88
C ILE A 317 -16.57 22.73 2.41
N LYS A 318 -16.52 21.53 1.81
CA LYS A 318 -17.26 20.35 2.20
C LYS A 318 -16.44 19.11 1.91
N ASN A 319 -16.18 18.31 2.93
CA ASN A 319 -15.43 17.07 2.79
C ASN A 319 -16.26 15.98 2.11
N GLY A 320 -15.59 14.89 1.69
CA GLY A 320 -16.24 13.80 0.96
C GLY A 320 -17.33 13.10 1.76
N TYR A 321 -17.16 12.93 3.08
CA TYR A 321 -18.17 12.31 3.94
C TYR A 321 -19.47 13.12 4.00
N GLU A 322 -19.35 14.43 4.12
CA GLU A 322 -20.50 15.34 4.13
C GLU A 322 -21.19 15.34 2.77
N ALA A 323 -20.41 15.38 1.70
CA ALA A 323 -20.93 15.33 0.33
C ALA A 323 -21.71 14.05 0.05
N ALA A 324 -21.15 12.88 0.43
CA ALA A 324 -21.83 11.60 0.28
C ALA A 324 -23.15 11.53 1.03
N LYS A 325 -23.18 11.97 2.31
CA LYS A 325 -24.42 12.04 3.09
C LYS A 325 -25.48 12.94 2.43
N MET A 326 -25.06 14.08 1.86
CA MET A 326 -25.96 14.98 1.17
C MET A 326 -26.49 14.40 -0.13
N ILE A 327 -25.66 13.72 -0.92
CA ILE A 327 -26.10 13.03 -2.12
C ILE A 327 -27.13 11.96 -1.73
N ARG A 328 -26.84 11.11 -0.75
CA ARG A 328 -27.77 10.06 -0.26
C ARG A 328 -29.11 10.61 0.28
N ALA A 329 -29.10 11.86 0.76
CA ALA A 329 -30.30 12.51 1.29
C ALA A 329 -31.17 13.20 0.23
N LEU A 330 -30.73 13.22 -1.05
CA LEU A 330 -31.53 13.78 -2.13
C LEU A 330 -32.79 12.92 -2.38
N ASP A 331 -33.88 13.59 -2.71
CA ASP A 331 -35.15 12.93 -3.06
C ASP A 331 -35.11 12.44 -4.54
N ARG A 332 -34.23 11.45 -4.79
CA ARG A 332 -34.00 10.80 -6.07
C ARG A 332 -33.65 9.32 -5.83
N ASP A 333 -34.13 8.44 -6.62
CA ASP A 333 -33.88 7.01 -6.44
C ASP A 333 -32.42 6.64 -6.74
N ASP A 334 -31.83 7.18 -7.82
CA ASP A 334 -30.43 6.98 -8.17
C ASP A 334 -29.44 7.55 -7.14
N ALA A 335 -29.84 8.55 -6.34
CA ALA A 335 -29.01 9.06 -5.25
C ALA A 335 -28.80 8.03 -4.13
N LYS A 336 -29.69 7.05 -4.01
CA LYS A 336 -29.58 5.96 -3.01
C LYS A 336 -28.71 4.82 -3.53
N THR A 337 -28.68 4.61 -4.84
CA THR A 337 -28.07 3.44 -5.48
C THR A 337 -26.74 3.71 -6.16
N VAL A 338 -26.47 4.97 -6.66
CA VAL A 338 -25.21 5.27 -7.33
C VAL A 338 -24.00 4.90 -6.46
N PRO A 339 -23.06 4.10 -6.97
CA PRO A 339 -21.85 3.79 -6.23
C PRO A 339 -21.03 5.05 -5.93
N ILE A 340 -20.65 5.26 -4.66
CA ILE A 340 -19.74 6.31 -4.23
C ILE A 340 -18.49 5.65 -3.70
N ILE A 341 -17.37 5.81 -4.40
CA ILE A 341 -16.08 5.24 -4.05
C ILE A 341 -15.21 6.35 -3.48
N ALA A 342 -14.76 6.19 -2.23
CA ALA A 342 -13.88 7.14 -1.57
C ALA A 342 -12.46 7.06 -2.15
N MET A 343 -11.83 8.21 -2.41
CA MET A 343 -10.41 8.34 -2.68
C MET A 343 -9.72 8.87 -1.43
N THR A 344 -8.76 8.15 -0.87
CA THR A 344 -8.14 8.49 0.42
C THR A 344 -6.62 8.43 0.34
N ALA A 345 -5.94 9.33 1.04
CA ALA A 345 -4.49 9.27 1.21
C ALA A 345 -4.04 8.04 2.03
N ASN A 346 -4.96 7.42 2.78
CA ASN A 346 -4.68 6.30 3.67
C ASN A 346 -5.81 5.26 3.59
N ALA A 347 -5.46 4.02 3.30
CA ALA A 347 -6.41 2.89 3.26
C ALA A 347 -6.67 2.27 4.64
N PHE A 348 -6.67 3.07 5.73
CA PHE A 348 -6.83 2.53 7.08
C PHE A 348 -8.30 2.32 7.49
N THR A 349 -8.50 1.37 8.38
CA THR A 349 -9.79 0.86 8.85
C THR A 349 -10.74 1.94 9.39
N GLU A 350 -10.22 3.01 10.02
CA GLU A 350 -11.07 4.12 10.50
C GLU A 350 -11.71 4.90 9.36
N ASP A 351 -10.98 5.13 8.28
CA ASP A 351 -11.51 5.84 7.12
C ASP A 351 -12.54 4.97 6.38
N ARG A 352 -12.35 3.64 6.36
CA ARG A 352 -13.35 2.69 5.84
C ARG A 352 -14.67 2.72 6.61
N LEU A 353 -14.60 2.67 7.93
CA LEU A 353 -15.81 2.73 8.77
C LEU A 353 -16.57 4.04 8.57
N LYS A 354 -15.88 5.17 8.61
CA LYS A 354 -16.47 6.50 8.38
C LYS A 354 -17.04 6.65 6.97
N SER A 355 -16.37 6.09 5.94
CA SER A 355 -16.87 6.06 4.56
C SER A 355 -18.20 5.31 4.49
N LYS A 356 -18.25 4.11 5.05
CA LYS A 356 -19.46 3.27 5.09
C LYS A 356 -20.60 3.93 5.85
N GLU A 357 -20.34 4.52 7.02
CA GLU A 357 -21.32 5.28 7.81
C GLU A 357 -21.83 6.53 7.07
N SER A 358 -21.06 7.04 6.13
CA SER A 358 -21.42 8.18 5.29
C SER A 358 -22.18 7.80 4.01
N GLY A 359 -22.41 6.49 3.79
CA GLY A 359 -23.13 5.99 2.63
C GLY A 359 -22.24 5.78 1.40
N MET A 360 -20.92 5.75 1.57
CA MET A 360 -19.98 5.34 0.51
C MET A 360 -19.91 3.82 0.44
N ASN A 361 -19.61 3.28 -0.75
CA ASN A 361 -19.64 1.86 -1.03
C ASN A 361 -18.28 1.20 -0.84
N GLU A 362 -17.21 1.86 -1.32
CA GLU A 362 -15.84 1.33 -1.25
C GLU A 362 -14.82 2.50 -1.18
N HIS A 363 -13.53 2.17 -1.09
CA HIS A 363 -12.46 3.15 -1.06
C HIS A 363 -11.26 2.71 -1.91
N ILE A 364 -10.53 3.70 -2.43
CA ILE A 364 -9.29 3.52 -3.19
C ILE A 364 -8.22 4.41 -2.55
N ALA A 365 -7.03 3.83 -2.30
CA ALA A 365 -5.90 4.60 -1.79
C ALA A 365 -5.27 5.45 -2.89
N LYS A 366 -4.86 6.67 -2.57
CA LYS A 366 -3.99 7.50 -3.41
C LYS A 366 -2.51 7.13 -3.14
N PRO A 367 -1.63 7.12 -4.15
CA PRO A 367 -1.87 7.46 -5.56
C PRO A 367 -2.72 6.40 -6.27
N ILE A 368 -3.56 6.86 -7.21
CA ILE A 368 -4.52 6.00 -7.89
C ILE A 368 -3.78 5.01 -8.82
N ASP A 369 -3.94 3.72 -8.54
CA ASP A 369 -3.52 2.64 -9.44
C ASP A 369 -4.62 2.35 -10.47
N ALA A 370 -4.29 2.41 -11.76
CA ALA A 370 -5.24 2.23 -12.85
C ALA A 370 -5.97 0.88 -12.81
N LYS A 371 -5.24 -0.21 -12.54
CA LYS A 371 -5.82 -1.56 -12.51
C LYS A 371 -6.77 -1.75 -11.33
N LEU A 372 -6.37 -1.22 -10.16
CA LEU A 372 -7.21 -1.26 -8.97
C LEU A 372 -8.47 -0.41 -9.16
N LEU A 373 -8.35 0.78 -9.76
CA LEU A 373 -9.48 1.65 -10.07
C LEU A 373 -10.50 0.95 -10.97
N VAL A 374 -10.04 0.36 -12.08
CA VAL A 374 -10.88 -0.38 -13.03
C VAL A 374 -11.57 -1.55 -12.32
N LYS A 375 -10.82 -2.33 -11.55
CA LYS A 375 -11.35 -3.47 -10.78
C LYS A 375 -12.48 -3.03 -9.84
N VAL A 376 -12.23 -2.00 -9.02
CA VAL A 376 -13.20 -1.54 -8.02
C VAL A 376 -14.44 -0.96 -8.68
N ILE A 377 -14.30 -0.12 -9.72
CA ILE A 377 -15.45 0.47 -10.42
C ILE A 377 -16.31 -0.61 -11.07
N SER A 378 -15.71 -1.55 -11.79
CA SER A 378 -16.45 -2.59 -12.51
C SER A 378 -17.24 -3.49 -11.56
N GLU A 379 -16.72 -3.81 -10.38
CA GLU A 379 -17.43 -4.61 -9.35
C GLU A 379 -18.76 -3.97 -8.91
N PHE A 380 -18.85 -2.65 -8.91
CA PHE A 380 -20.07 -1.95 -8.49
C PHE A 380 -21.05 -1.65 -9.63
N VAL A 381 -20.59 -1.60 -10.87
CA VAL A 381 -21.45 -1.31 -12.02
C VAL A 381 -22.16 -2.56 -12.51
N GLU A 382 -21.49 -3.72 -12.51
CA GLU A 382 -22.10 -5.01 -12.90
C GLU A 382 -23.26 -5.42 -11.98
N ASN A 383 -23.16 -5.20 -10.68
CA ASN A 383 -24.23 -5.47 -9.72
C ASN A 383 -25.51 -4.63 -9.97
N LYS A 384 -25.42 -3.56 -10.75
CA LYS A 384 -26.57 -2.71 -11.10
C LYS A 384 -27.40 -3.27 -12.26
N GLU A 385 -26.79 -4.10 -13.13
CA GLU A 385 -27.48 -4.74 -14.27
C GLU A 385 -28.25 -6.01 -13.85
N GLU A 386 -27.83 -6.70 -12.79
CA GLU A 386 -28.51 -7.90 -12.29
C GLU A 386 -29.77 -7.59 -11.45
N ASP A 387 -29.84 -6.39 -10.84
CA ASP A 387 -31.01 -5.95 -10.03
C ASP A 387 -32.07 -5.15 -10.83
N SER A 388 -31.88 -4.97 -12.16
CA SER A 388 -32.78 -4.22 -13.05
C SER A 388 -33.56 -5.17 -13.99
#